data_e2f89965eb0e8c3cb856c724eccec13d
#
_entry.id   e2f89965eb0e8c3cb856c724eccec13d
#
_cell.length_a   1.000
_cell.length_b   1.000
_cell.length_c   1.000
_cell.angle_alpha   90.00
_cell.angle_beta   90.00
_cell.angle_gamma   90.00
#
_symmetry.space_group_name_H-M   'P 1'
#
loop_
_entity.id
_entity.type
_entity.pdbx_description
1 polymer ?
#
loop_
_entity_poly.entity_id
_entity_poly.type
_entity_poly.pdbx_seq_one_letter_code
_entity_poly.pdbx_strand_id
1 'polypeptide(L)'
;MAETTEFNNSKENLITRIRKRDGRVVDFGRSKISNAIYKALVATGKPDYHLTEALTNKVVQKMIQHGYSSTEISAIPSVEDVQDIVESILIEEGLSDTAKSYILYRHERRKIRDEKMKILNKKDLDEVDKVFDVNSLRVLAARYLLRDNNNEIIEGPKQMFERVAILVAIPDTMHDLRLFDTVGGHNQGIEEAEQYYTKIDDFDLKLKIGNYYLNKYHFESLIRHYIYLAKQGHMKLSFKEILKLIAQGKLAQYEERIREYYDLMVSRDFLPNTPTLMNAGARLGQLSACFVLDMQDDMYRIMKSSTDAAMIFKSGGGVGINYSDLRPEGDIVAS
;
A
#
# COMPACT_ATOMS: atom_id res chain seq x y z
N MET A 1 -56.08 -41.34 12.02
CA MET A 1 -55.11 -41.25 10.95
C MET A 1 -54.80 -39.76 10.80
N ALA A 2 -53.71 -39.35 11.31
CA ALA A 2 -53.24 -37.94 11.19
C ALA A 2 -52.12 -37.95 10.15
N GLU A 3 -52.33 -37.24 9.06
CA GLU A 3 -51.33 -37.01 8.03
C GLU A 3 -50.30 -35.99 8.57
N THR A 4 -49.12 -36.48 8.81
CA THR A 4 -47.92 -35.69 9.07
C THR A 4 -47.43 -35.13 7.73
N THR A 5 -47.71 -33.85 7.49
CA THR A 5 -47.09 -33.10 6.41
C THR A 5 -45.62 -32.84 6.75
N GLU A 6 -44.76 -33.58 6.11
CA GLU A 6 -43.29 -33.34 6.15
C GLU A 6 -42.98 -32.01 5.54
N PHE A 7 -42.54 -31.07 6.37
CA PHE A 7 -41.83 -29.86 5.91
C PHE A 7 -40.45 -30.26 5.38
N ASN A 8 -40.39 -30.50 4.08
CA ASN A 8 -39.15 -30.77 3.38
C ASN A 8 -38.32 -29.49 3.35
N ASN A 9 -37.35 -29.41 4.23
CA ASN A 9 -36.46 -28.27 4.42
C ASN A 9 -35.41 -28.31 3.31
N SER A 10 -35.73 -27.67 2.18
CA SER A 10 -34.80 -27.51 1.03
C SER A 10 -33.67 -26.55 1.37
N LYS A 11 -32.59 -27.09 1.95
CA LYS A 11 -31.30 -26.39 2.11
C LYS A 11 -30.56 -26.07 0.79
N GLU A 12 -31.19 -26.36 -0.37
CA GLU A 12 -30.45 -26.46 -1.64
C GLU A 12 -30.35 -25.17 -2.44
N ASN A 13 -30.96 -24.03 -2.05
CA ASN A 13 -30.98 -22.82 -2.87
C ASN A 13 -30.51 -21.55 -2.17
N LEU A 14 -29.57 -21.65 -1.24
CA LEU A 14 -29.02 -20.45 -0.60
C LEU A 14 -27.84 -19.92 -1.42
N ILE A 15 -27.94 -18.70 -1.94
CA ILE A 15 -26.82 -18.02 -2.59
C ILE A 15 -25.88 -17.54 -1.51
N THR A 16 -24.74 -18.24 -1.35
CA THR A 16 -23.69 -17.92 -0.37
C THR A 16 -22.43 -17.37 -1.01
N ARG A 17 -22.32 -17.40 -2.35
CA ARG A 17 -21.14 -16.97 -3.11
C ARG A 17 -21.50 -16.02 -4.22
N ILE A 18 -20.55 -15.15 -4.56
CA ILE A 18 -20.66 -14.20 -5.68
C ILE A 18 -19.32 -14.11 -6.41
N ARG A 19 -19.35 -14.05 -7.73
CA ARG A 19 -18.18 -13.86 -8.59
C ARG A 19 -17.89 -12.37 -8.74
N LYS A 20 -16.70 -11.96 -8.31
CA LYS A 20 -16.21 -10.61 -8.58
C LYS A 20 -15.80 -10.42 -10.03
N ARG A 21 -15.57 -9.17 -10.45
CA ARG A 21 -15.14 -8.80 -11.81
C ARG A 21 -13.79 -9.38 -12.22
N ASP A 22 -12.90 -9.59 -11.25
CA ASP A 22 -11.60 -10.24 -11.42
C ASP A 22 -11.68 -11.77 -11.50
N GLY A 23 -12.88 -12.34 -11.49
CA GLY A 23 -13.14 -13.77 -11.55
C GLY A 23 -13.09 -14.49 -10.19
N ARG A 24 -12.60 -13.85 -9.13
CA ARG A 24 -12.59 -14.46 -7.79
C ARG A 24 -13.99 -14.68 -7.26
N VAL A 25 -14.19 -15.83 -6.66
CA VAL A 25 -15.44 -16.17 -5.96
C VAL A 25 -15.25 -15.85 -4.48
N VAL A 26 -16.17 -15.08 -3.92
CA VAL A 26 -16.16 -14.65 -2.52
C VAL A 26 -17.55 -14.83 -1.89
N ASP A 27 -17.64 -14.68 -0.58
CA ASP A 27 -18.92 -14.77 0.13
C ASP A 27 -19.89 -13.68 -0.35
N PHE A 28 -21.14 -14.10 -0.52
CA PHE A 28 -22.24 -13.23 -0.91
C PHE A 28 -22.67 -12.38 0.28
N GLY A 29 -22.61 -11.07 0.12
CA GLY A 29 -23.02 -10.12 1.15
C GLY A 29 -24.38 -9.49 0.84
N ARG A 30 -25.48 -10.03 1.35
CA ARG A 30 -26.84 -9.48 1.20
C ARG A 30 -26.91 -8.00 1.64
N SER A 31 -26.20 -7.65 2.71
CA SER A 31 -26.12 -6.26 3.21
C SER A 31 -25.58 -5.25 2.18
N LYS A 32 -24.79 -5.70 1.21
CA LYS A 32 -24.30 -4.83 0.13
C LYS A 32 -25.41 -4.45 -0.84
N ILE A 33 -26.37 -5.34 -1.07
CA ILE A 33 -27.55 -5.06 -1.89
C ILE A 33 -28.47 -4.10 -1.16
N SER A 34 -28.82 -4.39 0.10
CA SER A 34 -29.70 -3.53 0.89
C SER A 34 -29.11 -2.13 1.06
N ASN A 35 -27.82 -2.00 1.34
CA ASN A 35 -27.15 -0.70 1.42
C ASN A 35 -27.17 0.07 0.07
N ALA A 36 -27.04 -0.60 -1.05
CA ALA A 36 -27.09 0.04 -2.36
C ALA A 36 -28.51 0.54 -2.70
N ILE A 37 -29.53 -0.28 -2.45
CA ILE A 37 -30.94 0.09 -2.62
C ILE A 37 -31.31 1.25 -1.67
N TYR A 38 -30.94 1.16 -0.38
CA TYR A 38 -31.19 2.21 0.60
C TYR A 38 -30.59 3.57 0.18
N LYS A 39 -29.34 3.57 -0.28
CA LYS A 39 -28.70 4.80 -0.78
C LYS A 39 -29.45 5.40 -1.99
N ALA A 40 -29.97 4.58 -2.88
CA ALA A 40 -30.76 5.06 -4.01
C ALA A 40 -32.11 5.64 -3.56
N LEU A 41 -32.76 5.04 -2.56
CA LEU A 41 -33.99 5.56 -1.94
C LEU A 41 -33.73 6.89 -1.22
N VAL A 42 -32.65 7.00 -0.45
CA VAL A 42 -32.25 8.26 0.18
C VAL A 42 -32.00 9.37 -0.84
N ALA A 43 -31.31 9.05 -1.95
CA ALA A 43 -31.02 10.01 -3.03
C ALA A 43 -32.27 10.55 -3.72
N THR A 44 -33.39 9.81 -3.62
CA THR A 44 -34.69 10.22 -4.18
C THR A 44 -35.68 10.75 -3.12
N GLY A 45 -35.19 10.99 -1.90
CA GLY A 45 -36.01 11.53 -0.81
C GLY A 45 -37.01 10.54 -0.21
N LYS A 46 -36.81 9.24 -0.40
CA LYS A 46 -37.71 8.16 0.07
C LYS A 46 -36.98 7.15 0.97
N PRO A 47 -36.28 7.60 2.05
CA PRO A 47 -35.58 6.67 2.93
C PRO A 47 -36.57 5.77 3.68
N ASP A 48 -36.53 4.46 3.41
CA ASP A 48 -37.37 3.46 4.04
C ASP A 48 -36.61 2.13 4.19
N TYR A 49 -36.35 1.73 5.43
CA TYR A 49 -35.66 0.48 5.74
C TYR A 49 -36.52 -0.76 5.50
N HIS A 50 -37.85 -0.68 5.76
CA HIS A 50 -38.76 -1.81 5.53
C HIS A 50 -38.90 -2.08 4.03
N LEU A 51 -39.08 -1.03 3.25
CA LEU A 51 -39.09 -1.14 1.79
C LEU A 51 -37.76 -1.68 1.25
N THR A 52 -36.64 -1.20 1.79
CA THR A 52 -35.29 -1.68 1.41
C THR A 52 -35.15 -3.19 1.61
N GLU A 53 -35.55 -3.71 2.76
CA GLU A 53 -35.49 -5.13 3.07
C GLU A 53 -36.45 -5.94 2.19
N ALA A 54 -37.67 -5.45 1.94
CA ALA A 54 -38.63 -6.08 1.03
C ALA A 54 -38.06 -6.19 -0.38
N LEU A 55 -37.48 -5.11 -0.92
CA LEU A 55 -36.82 -5.08 -2.23
C LEU A 55 -35.62 -6.02 -2.29
N THR A 56 -34.80 -6.03 -1.23
CA THR A 56 -33.64 -6.93 -1.14
C THR A 56 -34.07 -8.40 -1.16
N ASN A 57 -35.15 -8.76 -0.47
CA ASN A 57 -35.72 -10.10 -0.52
C ASN A 57 -36.18 -10.47 -1.95
N LYS A 58 -36.88 -9.55 -2.64
CA LYS A 58 -37.30 -9.77 -4.02
C LYS A 58 -36.12 -9.97 -4.98
N VAL A 59 -35.02 -9.23 -4.80
CA VAL A 59 -33.78 -9.41 -5.56
C VAL A 59 -33.22 -10.81 -5.35
N VAL A 60 -33.09 -11.27 -4.11
CA VAL A 60 -32.57 -12.61 -3.81
C VAL A 60 -33.48 -13.69 -4.36
N GLN A 61 -34.80 -13.55 -4.22
CA GLN A 61 -35.76 -14.49 -4.79
C GLN A 61 -35.66 -14.57 -6.32
N LYS A 62 -35.54 -13.40 -6.99
CA LYS A 62 -35.38 -13.35 -8.45
C LYS A 62 -34.07 -13.97 -8.91
N MET A 63 -33.00 -13.80 -8.15
CA MET A 63 -31.73 -14.51 -8.41
C MET A 63 -31.93 -16.03 -8.39
N ILE A 64 -32.61 -16.56 -7.37
CA ILE A 64 -32.91 -18.00 -7.27
C ILE A 64 -33.79 -18.48 -8.45
N GLN A 65 -34.80 -17.70 -8.83
CA GLN A 65 -35.66 -18.00 -9.98
C GLN A 65 -34.89 -18.03 -11.32
N HIS A 66 -33.83 -17.24 -11.45
CA HIS A 66 -32.93 -17.24 -12.61
C HIS A 66 -31.92 -18.41 -12.58
N GLY A 67 -32.01 -19.30 -11.59
CA GLY A 67 -31.16 -20.50 -11.47
C GLY A 67 -29.80 -20.22 -10.84
N TYR A 68 -29.60 -19.05 -10.24
CA TYR A 68 -28.35 -18.78 -9.52
C TYR A 68 -28.30 -19.59 -8.22
N SER A 69 -27.17 -20.25 -7.98
CA SER A 69 -26.91 -21.04 -6.79
C SER A 69 -25.44 -20.99 -6.39
N SER A 70 -25.11 -21.56 -5.25
CA SER A 70 -23.71 -21.68 -4.80
C SER A 70 -23.17 -23.11 -4.92
N THR A 71 -23.95 -24.03 -5.47
CA THR A 71 -23.59 -25.45 -5.61
C THR A 71 -22.71 -25.69 -6.82
N GLU A 72 -22.95 -24.99 -7.92
CA GLU A 72 -22.18 -25.10 -9.14
C GLU A 72 -21.47 -23.79 -9.47
N ILE A 73 -20.21 -23.86 -9.93
CA ILE A 73 -19.40 -22.68 -10.26
C ILE A 73 -20.06 -21.87 -11.40
N SER A 74 -20.70 -22.55 -12.36
CA SER A 74 -21.42 -21.93 -13.48
C SER A 74 -22.65 -21.12 -13.05
N ALA A 75 -23.29 -21.53 -11.95
CA ALA A 75 -24.49 -20.90 -11.41
C ALA A 75 -24.20 -19.79 -10.38
N ILE A 76 -22.92 -19.52 -10.06
CA ILE A 76 -22.56 -18.42 -9.14
C ILE A 76 -22.78 -17.09 -9.85
N PRO A 77 -23.66 -16.19 -9.32
CA PRO A 77 -23.95 -14.91 -9.92
C PRO A 77 -22.72 -13.99 -9.94
N SER A 78 -22.56 -13.21 -10.99
CA SER A 78 -21.59 -12.11 -11.00
C SER A 78 -22.14 -10.87 -10.29
N VAL A 79 -21.26 -9.92 -9.98
CA VAL A 79 -21.69 -8.61 -9.45
C VAL A 79 -22.60 -7.89 -10.43
N GLU A 80 -22.36 -8.04 -11.73
CA GLU A 80 -23.18 -7.45 -12.80
C GLU A 80 -24.59 -8.05 -12.81
N ASP A 81 -24.72 -9.37 -12.75
CA ASP A 81 -26.03 -10.06 -12.71
C ASP A 81 -26.89 -9.56 -11.56
N VAL A 82 -26.27 -9.45 -10.36
CA VAL A 82 -26.97 -8.91 -9.18
C VAL A 82 -27.43 -7.47 -9.40
N GLN A 83 -26.59 -6.64 -10.00
CA GLN A 83 -26.92 -5.24 -10.26
C GLN A 83 -28.05 -5.10 -11.28
N ASP A 84 -28.06 -5.92 -12.33
CA ASP A 84 -29.11 -5.91 -13.35
C ASP A 84 -30.46 -6.37 -12.74
N ILE A 85 -30.44 -7.36 -11.85
CA ILE A 85 -31.63 -7.78 -11.11
C ILE A 85 -32.15 -6.68 -10.17
N VAL A 86 -31.25 -5.96 -9.47
CA VAL A 86 -31.65 -4.80 -8.64
C VAL A 86 -32.36 -3.75 -9.50
N GLU A 87 -31.80 -3.40 -10.65
CA GLU A 87 -32.40 -2.45 -11.58
C GLU A 87 -33.79 -2.89 -12.02
N SER A 88 -33.96 -4.16 -12.43
CA SER A 88 -35.25 -4.68 -12.87
C SER A 88 -36.29 -4.67 -11.75
N ILE A 89 -35.93 -5.05 -10.52
CA ILE A 89 -36.86 -5.02 -9.38
C ILE A 89 -37.29 -3.58 -9.05
N LEU A 90 -36.38 -2.61 -9.06
CA LEU A 90 -36.74 -1.21 -8.82
C LEU A 90 -37.73 -0.67 -9.86
N ILE A 91 -37.59 -1.07 -11.13
CA ILE A 91 -38.51 -0.69 -12.21
C ILE A 91 -39.87 -1.40 -12.06
N GLU A 92 -39.88 -2.71 -11.81
CA GLU A 92 -41.06 -3.53 -11.62
C GLU A 92 -41.94 -3.06 -10.44
N GLU A 93 -41.32 -2.55 -9.39
CA GLU A 93 -42.01 -2.00 -8.22
C GLU A 93 -42.45 -0.55 -8.41
N GLY A 94 -42.34 0.01 -9.60
CA GLY A 94 -42.77 1.37 -9.90
C GLY A 94 -41.88 2.48 -9.34
N LEU A 95 -40.67 2.13 -8.89
CA LEU A 95 -39.71 3.06 -8.30
C LEU A 95 -38.76 3.65 -9.36
N SER A 96 -39.34 4.19 -10.44
CA SER A 96 -38.59 4.64 -11.63
C SER A 96 -37.50 5.68 -11.31
N ASP A 97 -37.77 6.64 -10.40
CA ASP A 97 -36.80 7.66 -10.01
C ASP A 97 -35.63 7.01 -9.25
N THR A 98 -35.93 6.07 -8.35
CA THR A 98 -34.93 5.32 -7.59
C THR A 98 -34.09 4.43 -8.48
N ALA A 99 -34.72 3.75 -9.45
CA ALA A 99 -34.02 2.97 -10.47
C ALA A 99 -33.05 3.85 -11.28
N LYS A 100 -33.52 5.00 -11.75
CA LYS A 100 -32.68 5.97 -12.46
C LYS A 100 -31.50 6.45 -11.62
N SER A 101 -31.72 6.78 -10.34
CA SER A 101 -30.67 7.18 -9.41
C SER A 101 -29.65 6.05 -9.22
N TYR A 102 -30.11 4.82 -9.07
CA TYR A 102 -29.25 3.63 -8.93
C TYR A 102 -28.38 3.40 -10.19
N ILE A 103 -28.96 3.46 -11.38
CA ILE A 103 -28.27 3.29 -12.67
C ILE A 103 -27.21 4.38 -12.84
N LEU A 104 -27.54 5.65 -12.60
CA LEU A 104 -26.59 6.77 -12.70
C LEU A 104 -25.42 6.61 -11.72
N TYR A 105 -25.71 6.25 -10.47
CA TYR A 105 -24.66 5.98 -9.47
C TYR A 105 -23.75 4.81 -9.89
N ARG A 106 -24.33 3.71 -10.38
CA ARG A 106 -23.57 2.56 -10.90
C ARG A 106 -22.66 2.97 -12.06
N HIS A 107 -23.17 3.78 -12.99
CA HIS A 107 -22.39 4.27 -14.14
C HIS A 107 -21.21 5.16 -13.68
N GLU A 108 -21.45 6.10 -12.78
CA GLU A 108 -20.42 6.98 -12.25
C GLU A 108 -19.33 6.19 -11.50
N ARG A 109 -19.72 5.23 -10.66
CA ARG A 109 -18.77 4.37 -9.95
C ARG A 109 -17.94 3.51 -10.91
N ARG A 110 -18.53 3.05 -12.02
CA ARG A 110 -17.80 2.35 -13.09
C ARG A 110 -16.77 3.29 -13.72
N LYS A 111 -17.18 4.48 -14.11
CA LYS A 111 -16.29 5.50 -14.72
C LYS A 111 -15.10 5.82 -13.81
N ILE A 112 -15.35 6.09 -12.53
CA ILE A 112 -14.29 6.35 -11.55
C ILE A 112 -13.32 5.16 -11.44
N ARG A 113 -13.84 3.93 -11.39
CA ARG A 113 -13.00 2.73 -11.32
C ARG A 113 -12.14 2.57 -12.57
N ASP A 114 -12.74 2.69 -13.75
CA ASP A 114 -12.04 2.52 -15.02
C ASP A 114 -10.95 3.60 -15.18
N GLU A 115 -11.20 4.83 -14.72
CA GLU A 115 -10.21 5.89 -14.68
C GLU A 115 -9.05 5.56 -13.72
N LYS A 116 -9.35 5.07 -12.50
CA LYS A 116 -8.33 4.63 -11.55
C LYS A 116 -7.45 3.50 -12.13
N MET A 117 -8.06 2.50 -12.77
CA MET A 117 -7.33 1.41 -13.43
C MET A 117 -6.42 1.93 -14.53
N LYS A 118 -6.89 2.90 -15.33
CA LYS A 118 -6.09 3.55 -16.37
C LYS A 118 -4.90 4.32 -15.81
N ILE A 119 -5.11 5.11 -14.73
CA ILE A 119 -4.05 5.87 -14.06
C ILE A 119 -2.94 4.95 -13.53
N LEU A 120 -3.34 3.83 -12.92
CA LEU A 120 -2.41 2.89 -12.27
C LEU A 120 -1.87 1.81 -13.23
N ASN A 121 -2.31 1.79 -14.49
CA ASN A 121 -2.00 0.72 -15.46
C ASN A 121 -2.33 -0.69 -14.91
N LYS A 122 -3.46 -0.82 -14.20
CA LYS A 122 -3.90 -2.07 -13.57
C LYS A 122 -5.14 -2.64 -14.25
N LYS A 123 -5.26 -3.97 -14.23
CA LYS A 123 -6.47 -4.68 -14.69
C LYS A 123 -7.58 -4.72 -13.62
N ASP A 124 -7.21 -4.63 -12.35
CA ASP A 124 -8.14 -4.55 -11.22
C ASP A 124 -7.55 -3.70 -10.09
N LEU A 125 -8.44 -3.15 -9.24
CA LEU A 125 -8.07 -2.29 -8.10
C LEU A 125 -8.06 -3.11 -6.82
N ASP A 126 -6.95 -3.04 -6.07
CA ASP A 126 -6.88 -3.56 -4.71
C ASP A 126 -7.61 -2.66 -3.70
N GLU A 127 -7.62 -3.07 -2.43
CA GLU A 127 -8.36 -2.34 -1.39
C GLU A 127 -7.73 -0.95 -1.11
N VAL A 128 -6.41 -0.83 -1.26
CA VAL A 128 -5.71 0.46 -1.07
C VAL A 128 -6.02 1.42 -2.21
N ASP A 129 -6.03 0.95 -3.46
CA ASP A 129 -6.42 1.77 -4.62
C ASP A 129 -7.82 2.37 -4.47
N LYS A 130 -8.73 1.64 -3.82
CA LYS A 130 -10.12 2.08 -3.61
C LYS A 130 -10.25 3.21 -2.60
N VAL A 131 -9.35 3.27 -1.60
CA VAL A 131 -9.35 4.30 -0.55
C VAL A 131 -9.04 5.68 -1.13
N PHE A 132 -8.13 5.77 -2.10
CA PHE A 132 -7.73 7.04 -2.71
C PHE A 132 -8.73 7.53 -3.76
N ASP A 133 -8.97 8.83 -3.83
CA ASP A 133 -9.70 9.45 -4.94
C ASP A 133 -8.85 9.51 -6.23
N VAL A 134 -9.47 9.89 -7.34
CA VAL A 134 -8.81 9.94 -8.65
C VAL A 134 -7.66 10.94 -8.68
N ASN A 135 -7.81 12.10 -8.04
CA ASN A 135 -6.78 13.14 -8.04
C ASN A 135 -5.57 12.71 -7.22
N SER A 136 -5.79 12.13 -6.05
CA SER A 136 -4.72 11.54 -5.23
C SER A 136 -3.94 10.49 -6.01
N LEU A 137 -4.63 9.58 -6.73
CA LEU A 137 -3.96 8.58 -7.54
C LEU A 137 -3.18 9.18 -8.71
N ARG A 138 -3.67 10.25 -9.34
CA ARG A 138 -2.90 10.98 -10.38
C ARG A 138 -1.60 11.54 -9.82
N VAL A 139 -1.65 12.15 -8.62
CA VAL A 139 -0.44 12.69 -7.97
C VAL A 139 0.53 11.56 -7.61
N LEU A 140 0.03 10.46 -7.02
CA LEU A 140 0.86 9.30 -6.69
C LEU A 140 1.52 8.73 -7.96
N ALA A 141 0.75 8.50 -9.01
CA ALA A 141 1.24 7.96 -10.28
C ALA A 141 2.25 8.88 -10.97
N ALA A 142 2.05 10.20 -10.88
CA ALA A 142 2.94 11.17 -11.53
C ALA A 142 4.28 11.37 -10.81
N ARG A 143 4.33 11.19 -9.47
CA ARG A 143 5.47 11.64 -8.66
C ARG A 143 6.08 10.58 -7.74
N TYR A 144 5.32 9.58 -7.28
CA TYR A 144 5.72 8.72 -6.17
C TYR A 144 5.89 7.25 -6.55
N LEU A 145 5.06 6.74 -7.46
CA LEU A 145 5.11 5.34 -7.84
C LEU A 145 6.34 5.05 -8.71
N LEU A 146 6.99 3.93 -8.42
CA LEU A 146 8.17 3.49 -9.17
C LEU A 146 7.81 3.17 -10.62
N ARG A 147 8.78 3.47 -11.50
CA ARG A 147 8.70 3.22 -12.94
C ARG A 147 9.88 2.39 -13.40
N ASP A 148 9.67 1.63 -14.45
CA ASP A 148 10.72 0.91 -15.14
C ASP A 148 11.54 1.81 -16.10
N ASN A 149 12.46 1.20 -16.82
CA ASN A 149 13.30 1.91 -17.80
C ASN A 149 12.51 2.46 -19.01
N ASN A 150 11.29 1.98 -19.24
CA ASN A 150 10.36 2.45 -20.28
C ASN A 150 9.41 3.54 -19.77
N ASN A 151 9.62 4.00 -18.53
CA ASN A 151 8.76 4.96 -17.84
C ASN A 151 7.34 4.44 -17.52
N GLU A 152 7.15 3.10 -17.54
CA GLU A 152 5.88 2.46 -17.15
C GLU A 152 5.82 2.27 -15.63
N ILE A 153 4.64 2.49 -15.05
CA ILE A 153 4.40 2.29 -13.61
C ILE A 153 4.48 0.79 -13.29
N ILE A 154 5.33 0.41 -12.33
CA ILE A 154 5.57 -0.97 -11.93
C ILE A 154 5.05 -1.31 -10.53
N GLU A 155 4.50 -0.36 -9.82
CA GLU A 155 3.89 -0.57 -8.50
C GLU A 155 2.58 0.21 -8.36
N GLY A 156 1.72 -0.22 -7.44
CA GLY A 156 0.57 0.58 -6.99
C GLY A 156 0.81 1.21 -5.62
N PRO A 157 -0.15 2.01 -5.11
CA PRO A 157 -0.07 2.59 -3.77
C PRO A 157 0.21 1.56 -2.67
N LYS A 158 -0.39 0.37 -2.76
CA LYS A 158 -0.16 -0.71 -1.80
C LYS A 158 1.33 -1.08 -1.73
N GLN A 159 1.95 -1.38 -2.87
CA GLN A 159 3.36 -1.76 -2.95
C GLN A 159 4.30 -0.62 -2.53
N MET A 160 3.94 0.62 -2.86
CA MET A 160 4.66 1.81 -2.40
C MET A 160 4.71 1.86 -0.86
N PHE A 161 3.57 1.74 -0.19
CA PHE A 161 3.53 1.76 1.27
C PHE A 161 4.21 0.54 1.90
N GLU A 162 4.09 -0.64 1.27
CA GLU A 162 4.79 -1.85 1.72
C GLU A 162 6.32 -1.65 1.68
N ARG A 163 6.88 -1.17 0.57
CA ARG A 163 8.35 -0.97 0.48
C ARG A 163 8.87 0.08 1.46
N VAL A 164 8.09 1.14 1.71
CA VAL A 164 8.44 2.17 2.69
C VAL A 164 8.43 1.59 4.10
N ALA A 165 7.37 0.88 4.48
CA ALA A 165 7.23 0.27 5.80
C ALA A 165 8.33 -0.75 6.09
N ILE A 166 8.69 -1.59 5.12
CA ILE A 166 9.77 -2.56 5.24
C ILE A 166 11.10 -1.83 5.51
N LEU A 167 11.43 -0.79 4.71
CA LEU A 167 12.70 -0.08 4.89
C LEU A 167 12.80 0.57 6.26
N VAL A 168 11.73 1.22 6.71
CA VAL A 168 11.71 1.92 8.01
C VAL A 168 11.82 0.93 9.19
N ALA A 169 11.33 -0.31 9.03
CA ALA A 169 11.43 -1.35 10.06
C ALA A 169 12.79 -2.08 10.10
N ILE A 170 13.67 -1.89 9.12
CA ILE A 170 15.01 -2.51 9.14
C ILE A 170 15.81 -2.13 10.39
N PRO A 171 15.90 -0.86 10.81
CA PRO A 171 16.57 -0.51 12.06
C PRO A 171 15.98 -1.22 13.29
N ASP A 172 14.65 -1.29 13.41
CA ASP A 172 14.01 -2.00 14.52
C ASP A 172 14.45 -3.47 14.56
N THR A 173 14.50 -4.11 13.38
CA THR A 173 14.96 -5.50 13.25
C THR A 173 16.42 -5.66 13.64
N MET A 174 17.28 -4.72 13.24
CA MET A 174 18.72 -4.78 13.52
C MET A 174 19.06 -4.46 14.99
N HIS A 175 18.19 -3.77 15.71
CA HIS A 175 18.31 -3.51 17.13
C HIS A 175 17.68 -4.60 18.02
N ASP A 176 17.31 -5.76 17.46
CA ASP A 176 16.92 -6.93 18.24
C ASP A 176 18.05 -7.31 19.21
N LEU A 177 17.71 -7.53 20.47
CA LEU A 177 18.69 -7.83 21.53
C LEU A 177 19.50 -9.11 21.29
N ARG A 178 19.07 -9.98 20.40
CA ARG A 178 19.83 -11.17 19.97
C ARG A 178 20.97 -10.80 19.01
N LEU A 179 20.82 -9.69 18.28
CA LEU A 179 21.75 -9.21 17.25
C LEU A 179 22.60 -8.07 17.76
N PHE A 180 22.03 -7.20 18.57
CA PHE A 180 22.54 -5.89 18.95
C PHE A 180 22.89 -5.82 20.46
N ASP A 181 23.94 -5.07 20.77
CA ASP A 181 24.33 -4.73 22.12
C ASP A 181 24.53 -3.22 22.27
N THR A 182 23.84 -2.63 23.24
CA THR A 182 23.93 -1.19 23.53
C THR A 182 25.28 -0.78 24.08
N VAL A 183 25.95 -1.68 24.81
CA VAL A 183 27.26 -1.41 25.42
C VAL A 183 28.37 -1.42 24.37
N GLY A 184 28.25 -2.27 23.37
CA GLY A 184 29.27 -2.44 22.35
C GLY A 184 30.42 -3.36 22.79
N GLY A 185 31.57 -3.24 22.11
CA GLY A 185 32.76 -4.03 22.42
C GLY A 185 32.88 -5.34 21.63
N HIS A 186 31.92 -5.62 20.73
CA HIS A 186 32.01 -6.75 19.82
C HIS A 186 32.88 -6.41 18.61
N ASN A 187 33.69 -7.36 18.18
CA ASN A 187 34.56 -7.21 17.00
C ASN A 187 34.09 -8.12 15.86
N GLN A 188 32.98 -7.77 15.28
CA GLN A 188 32.47 -8.46 14.07
C GLN A 188 33.12 -7.86 12.83
N GLY A 189 33.69 -8.73 11.96
CA GLY A 189 34.20 -8.31 10.66
C GLY A 189 33.11 -7.80 9.75
N ILE A 190 33.46 -6.81 8.93
CA ILE A 190 32.52 -6.23 7.92
C ILE A 190 32.75 -6.78 6.52
N GLU A 191 33.89 -7.45 6.29
CA GLU A 191 34.33 -7.91 4.96
C GLU A 191 33.30 -8.85 4.32
N GLU A 192 32.67 -9.71 5.12
CA GLU A 192 31.62 -10.62 4.64
C GLU A 192 30.39 -9.83 4.15
N ALA A 193 29.96 -8.82 4.91
CA ALA A 193 28.82 -7.96 4.53
C ALA A 193 29.16 -7.15 3.26
N GLU A 194 30.37 -6.65 3.12
CA GLU A 194 30.85 -5.95 1.92
C GLU A 194 30.88 -6.87 0.70
N GLN A 195 31.18 -8.16 0.85
CA GLN A 195 31.09 -9.14 -0.24
C GLN A 195 29.64 -9.33 -0.71
N TYR A 196 28.67 -9.36 0.20
CA TYR A 196 27.24 -9.39 -0.17
C TYR A 196 26.83 -8.12 -0.92
N TYR A 197 27.35 -6.97 -0.52
CA TYR A 197 27.06 -5.71 -1.19
C TYR A 197 27.56 -5.68 -2.63
N THR A 198 28.79 -6.17 -2.89
CA THR A 198 29.39 -6.19 -4.24
C THR A 198 28.69 -7.17 -5.19
N LYS A 199 28.05 -8.20 -4.66
CA LYS A 199 27.35 -9.24 -5.42
C LYS A 199 25.82 -9.14 -5.34
N ILE A 200 25.31 -7.99 -4.95
CA ILE A 200 23.87 -7.83 -4.63
C ILE A 200 22.96 -8.12 -5.85
N ASP A 201 23.45 -7.93 -7.06
CA ASP A 201 22.70 -8.21 -8.30
C ASP A 201 22.61 -9.72 -8.62
N ASP A 202 23.52 -10.51 -8.06
CA ASP A 202 23.59 -11.96 -8.29
C ASP A 202 22.71 -12.77 -7.31
N PHE A 203 22.15 -12.11 -6.28
CA PHE A 203 21.34 -12.78 -5.30
C PHE A 203 19.87 -12.89 -5.71
N ASP A 204 19.38 -14.13 -5.84
CA ASP A 204 17.93 -14.43 -5.84
C ASP A 204 17.39 -14.22 -4.43
N LEU A 205 17.01 -12.97 -4.13
CA LEU A 205 16.60 -12.53 -2.81
C LEU A 205 15.18 -13.02 -2.48
N LYS A 206 15.09 -14.24 -1.91
CA LYS A 206 13.85 -14.76 -1.30
C LYS A 206 13.77 -14.50 0.20
N LEU A 207 14.52 -13.49 0.69
CA LEU A 207 14.48 -13.11 2.09
C LEU A 207 13.17 -12.40 2.42
N LYS A 208 12.63 -12.73 3.60
CA LYS A 208 11.41 -12.10 4.10
C LYS A 208 11.42 -11.95 5.62
N ILE A 209 10.73 -10.94 6.10
CA ILE A 209 10.41 -10.74 7.52
C ILE A 209 8.90 -11.00 7.65
N GLY A 210 8.53 -12.13 8.29
CA GLY A 210 7.15 -12.59 8.27
C GLY A 210 6.65 -12.84 6.84
N ASN A 211 5.62 -12.15 6.42
CA ASN A 211 5.03 -12.23 5.08
C ASN A 211 5.59 -11.18 4.08
N TYR A 212 6.44 -10.25 4.52
CA TYR A 212 6.98 -9.18 3.70
C TYR A 212 8.31 -9.57 3.06
N TYR A 213 8.34 -9.60 1.72
CA TYR A 213 9.55 -9.90 0.96
C TYR A 213 10.44 -8.66 0.86
N LEU A 214 11.73 -8.85 1.14
CA LEU A 214 12.74 -7.82 0.97
C LEU A 214 13.10 -7.71 -0.52
N ASN A 215 13.06 -6.49 -1.06
CA ASN A 215 13.64 -6.24 -2.37
C ASN A 215 15.16 -5.96 -2.27
N LYS A 216 15.83 -5.80 -3.42
CA LYS A 216 17.26 -5.51 -3.50
C LYS A 216 17.68 -4.32 -2.63
N TYR A 217 16.91 -3.25 -2.62
CA TYR A 217 17.25 -2.01 -1.90
C TYR A 217 17.02 -2.12 -0.39
N HIS A 218 16.06 -2.94 0.03
CA HIS A 218 15.92 -3.34 1.44
C HIS A 218 17.16 -4.12 1.91
N PHE A 219 17.61 -5.04 1.09
CA PHE A 219 18.81 -5.84 1.41
C PHE A 219 20.06 -4.97 1.44
N GLU A 220 20.22 -4.06 0.49
CA GLU A 220 21.30 -3.06 0.52
C GLU A 220 21.28 -2.23 1.80
N SER A 221 20.12 -1.76 2.22
CA SER A 221 19.95 -1.00 3.47
C SER A 221 20.30 -1.85 4.70
N LEU A 222 19.89 -3.12 4.71
CA LEU A 222 20.24 -4.07 5.77
C LEU A 222 21.76 -4.23 5.91
N ILE A 223 22.49 -4.41 4.78
CA ILE A 223 23.94 -4.49 4.74
C ILE A 223 24.59 -3.21 5.29
N ARG A 224 24.17 -2.04 4.78
CA ARG A 224 24.71 -0.75 5.19
C ARG A 224 24.51 -0.49 6.68
N HIS A 225 23.32 -0.80 7.18
CA HIS A 225 23.00 -0.64 8.60
C HIS A 225 23.82 -1.59 9.47
N TYR A 226 23.98 -2.86 9.05
CA TYR A 226 24.87 -3.81 9.71
C TYR A 226 26.32 -3.28 9.79
N ILE A 227 26.88 -2.85 8.66
CA ILE A 227 28.27 -2.33 8.61
C ILE A 227 28.43 -1.13 9.55
N TYR A 228 27.44 -0.23 9.58
CA TYR A 228 27.44 0.92 10.46
C TYR A 228 27.49 0.51 11.94
N LEU A 229 26.64 -0.42 12.37
CA LEU A 229 26.58 -0.90 13.76
C LEU A 229 27.79 -1.77 14.12
N ALA A 230 28.29 -2.60 13.20
CA ALA A 230 29.44 -3.44 13.40
C ALA A 230 30.72 -2.61 13.60
N LYS A 231 30.92 -1.52 12.84
CA LYS A 231 32.02 -0.57 13.02
C LYS A 231 32.03 0.11 14.40
N GLN A 232 30.85 0.23 15.00
CA GLN A 232 30.72 0.77 16.37
C GLN A 232 30.83 -0.31 17.47
N GLY A 233 31.00 -1.57 17.08
CA GLY A 233 31.11 -2.68 18.01
C GLY A 233 29.79 -3.17 18.60
N HIS A 234 28.64 -2.79 18.02
CA HIS A 234 27.34 -3.12 18.58
C HIS A 234 26.76 -4.45 18.08
N MET A 235 27.31 -5.06 17.04
CA MET A 235 26.79 -6.31 16.49
C MET A 235 27.33 -7.53 17.18
N LYS A 236 26.46 -8.36 17.78
CA LYS A 236 26.78 -9.63 18.43
C LYS A 236 27.08 -10.76 17.45
N LEU A 237 26.41 -10.74 16.29
CA LEU A 237 26.46 -11.79 15.29
C LEU A 237 27.08 -11.28 13.98
N SER A 238 27.69 -12.17 13.20
CA SER A 238 28.13 -11.88 11.85
C SER A 238 26.93 -11.66 10.92
N PHE A 239 27.16 -11.00 9.81
CA PHE A 239 26.07 -10.72 8.85
C PHE A 239 25.43 -12.01 8.31
N LYS A 240 26.23 -13.04 8.06
CA LYS A 240 25.76 -14.36 7.61
C LYS A 240 24.86 -15.05 8.63
N GLU A 241 25.18 -14.95 9.92
CA GLU A 241 24.33 -15.50 10.99
C GLU A 241 22.98 -14.77 11.03
N ILE A 242 22.98 -13.44 10.85
CA ILE A 242 21.75 -12.66 10.77
C ILE A 242 20.91 -13.08 9.58
N LEU A 243 21.50 -13.23 8.38
CA LEU A 243 20.78 -13.73 7.20
C LEU A 243 20.18 -15.12 7.44
N LYS A 244 20.90 -15.99 8.14
CA LYS A 244 20.41 -17.31 8.52
C LYS A 244 19.20 -17.23 9.46
N LEU A 245 19.21 -16.30 10.42
CA LEU A 245 18.06 -16.07 11.30
C LEU A 245 16.85 -15.55 10.52
N ILE A 246 17.04 -14.62 9.59
CA ILE A 246 15.97 -14.12 8.70
C ILE A 246 15.41 -15.27 7.86
N ALA A 247 16.26 -16.06 7.21
CA ALA A 247 15.84 -17.19 6.36
C ALA A 247 15.10 -18.28 7.16
N GLN A 248 15.43 -18.46 8.43
CA GLN A 248 14.74 -19.39 9.35
C GLN A 248 13.44 -18.81 9.95
N GLY A 249 13.07 -17.58 9.63
CA GLY A 249 11.91 -16.90 10.20
C GLY A 249 12.04 -16.51 11.67
N LYS A 250 13.28 -16.51 12.23
CA LYS A 250 13.52 -16.18 13.63
C LYS A 250 13.32 -14.70 13.96
N LEU A 251 13.17 -13.86 12.95
CA LEU A 251 12.89 -12.42 13.08
C LEU A 251 11.46 -12.07 12.60
N ALA A 252 10.59 -13.07 12.44
CA ALA A 252 9.22 -12.86 11.94
C ALA A 252 8.35 -11.97 12.85
N GLN A 253 8.69 -11.83 14.14
CA GLN A 253 7.96 -10.91 15.05
C GLN A 253 7.99 -9.44 14.57
N TYR A 254 8.98 -9.05 13.78
CA TYR A 254 9.05 -7.69 13.20
C TYR A 254 8.06 -7.45 12.06
N GLU A 255 7.35 -8.48 11.60
CA GLU A 255 6.19 -8.33 10.70
C GLU A 255 5.14 -7.38 11.28
N GLU A 256 4.91 -7.43 12.60
CA GLU A 256 3.95 -6.56 13.26
C GLU A 256 4.38 -5.09 13.16
N ARG A 257 5.67 -4.80 13.35
CA ARG A 257 6.20 -3.45 13.20
C ARG A 257 6.07 -2.92 11.76
N ILE A 258 6.37 -3.77 10.76
CA ILE A 258 6.16 -3.41 9.35
C ILE A 258 4.69 -3.10 9.08
N ARG A 259 3.78 -3.93 9.63
CA ARG A 259 2.33 -3.74 9.48
C ARG A 259 1.86 -2.44 10.13
N GLU A 260 2.33 -2.11 11.35
CA GLU A 260 2.00 -0.84 12.01
C GLU A 260 2.38 0.37 11.15
N TYR A 261 3.60 0.41 10.60
CA TYR A 261 4.02 1.49 9.72
C TYR A 261 3.21 1.55 8.42
N TYR A 262 2.90 0.39 7.86
CA TYR A 262 2.06 0.28 6.67
C TYR A 262 0.63 0.80 6.94
N ASP A 263 0.01 0.35 8.04
CA ASP A 263 -1.36 0.70 8.39
C ASP A 263 -1.50 2.20 8.66
N LEU A 264 -0.54 2.84 9.35
CA LEU A 264 -0.50 4.30 9.56
C LEU A 264 -0.55 5.10 8.24
N MET A 265 0.16 4.62 7.22
CA MET A 265 0.17 5.29 5.90
C MET A 265 -1.11 5.03 5.10
N VAL A 266 -1.63 3.80 5.12
CA VAL A 266 -2.84 3.43 4.37
C VAL A 266 -4.10 4.06 4.98
N SER A 267 -4.19 4.12 6.33
CA SER A 267 -5.27 4.82 7.03
C SER A 267 -5.21 6.35 6.85
N ARG A 268 -4.06 6.87 6.41
CA ARG A 268 -3.78 8.30 6.28
C ARG A 268 -3.66 9.05 7.62
N ASP A 269 -3.38 8.32 8.69
CA ASP A 269 -3.11 8.92 10.00
C ASP A 269 -1.71 9.54 10.05
N PHE A 270 -0.78 9.00 9.25
CA PHE A 270 0.57 9.54 9.09
C PHE A 270 1.08 9.33 7.66
N LEU A 271 1.73 10.35 7.10
CA LEU A 271 2.52 10.24 5.86
C LEU A 271 3.93 10.77 6.11
N PRO A 272 4.97 10.01 5.77
CA PRO A 272 6.33 10.51 5.81
C PRO A 272 6.55 11.59 4.74
N ASN A 273 7.69 12.28 4.82
CA ASN A 273 8.05 13.28 3.82
C ASN A 273 8.14 12.70 2.39
N THR A 274 8.04 13.56 1.39
CA THR A 274 8.09 13.18 -0.02
C THR A 274 9.31 12.31 -0.39
N PRO A 275 10.57 12.64 -0.01
CA PRO A 275 11.72 11.79 -0.33
C PRO A 275 11.60 10.38 0.23
N THR A 276 11.07 10.20 1.44
CA THR A 276 10.85 8.86 2.02
C THR A 276 9.86 8.06 1.18
N LEU A 277 8.70 8.64 0.82
CA LEU A 277 7.71 7.95 -0.03
C LEU A 277 8.27 7.58 -1.41
N MET A 278 9.09 8.45 -2.00
CA MET A 278 9.67 8.22 -3.33
C MET A 278 10.81 7.20 -3.32
N ASN A 279 11.69 7.26 -2.31
CA ASN A 279 13.01 6.64 -2.39
C ASN A 279 13.21 5.47 -1.40
N ALA A 280 12.37 5.32 -0.37
CA ALA A 280 12.48 4.20 0.55
C ALA A 280 12.26 2.86 -0.18
N GLY A 281 13.21 1.94 -0.06
CA GLY A 281 13.18 0.68 -0.81
C GLY A 281 13.31 0.83 -2.32
N ALA A 282 13.93 1.93 -2.80
CA ALA A 282 14.18 2.25 -4.19
C ALA A 282 15.66 2.65 -4.43
N ARG A 283 16.05 2.77 -5.71
CA ARG A 283 17.45 2.94 -6.13
C ARG A 283 18.18 4.13 -5.48
N LEU A 284 17.52 5.28 -5.32
CA LEU A 284 18.17 6.48 -4.79
C LEU A 284 18.44 6.37 -3.27
N GLY A 285 17.50 5.77 -2.52
CA GLY A 285 17.63 5.53 -1.09
C GLY A 285 17.73 6.78 -0.21
N GLN A 286 17.59 7.97 -0.75
CA GLN A 286 17.66 9.24 -0.04
C GLN A 286 16.31 9.57 0.61
N LEU A 287 16.27 9.68 1.94
CA LEU A 287 15.01 9.80 2.70
C LEU A 287 14.80 11.20 3.30
N SER A 288 15.85 12.03 3.36
CA SER A 288 15.78 13.37 3.98
C SER A 288 15.30 14.41 3.00
N ALA A 289 14.41 15.29 3.43
CA ALA A 289 13.91 16.40 2.61
C ALA A 289 14.81 17.63 2.68
N CYS A 290 15.42 17.88 3.86
CA CYS A 290 16.13 19.12 4.15
C CYS A 290 17.49 18.83 4.78
N PHE A 291 18.47 19.61 4.35
CA PHE A 291 19.86 19.54 4.83
C PHE A 291 20.31 20.92 5.28
N VAL A 292 21.16 20.95 6.30
CA VAL A 292 21.81 22.19 6.76
C VAL A 292 23.28 22.09 6.39
N LEU A 293 23.78 23.11 5.71
CA LEU A 293 25.18 23.26 5.38
C LEU A 293 25.79 24.43 6.16
N ASP A 294 27.01 24.23 6.59
CA ASP A 294 27.84 25.27 7.19
C ASP A 294 28.50 26.12 6.08
N MET A 295 28.65 27.43 6.31
CA MET A 295 29.34 28.33 5.42
C MET A 295 30.23 29.28 6.23
N GLN A 296 31.51 29.01 6.23
CA GLN A 296 32.51 29.86 6.89
C GLN A 296 33.06 30.90 5.94
N ASP A 297 33.60 32.00 6.49
CA ASP A 297 34.13 33.14 5.75
C ASP A 297 35.49 32.82 5.12
N ASP A 298 35.51 31.88 4.22
CA ASP A 298 36.66 31.39 3.45
C ASP A 298 36.20 30.97 2.05
N MET A 299 36.92 31.39 1.02
CA MET A 299 36.52 31.15 -0.37
C MET A 299 36.38 29.66 -0.70
N TYR A 300 37.28 28.83 -0.20
CA TYR A 300 37.18 27.39 -0.42
C TYR A 300 35.94 26.80 0.24
N ARG A 301 35.64 27.20 1.48
CA ARG A 301 34.45 26.76 2.23
C ARG A 301 33.15 27.21 1.54
N ILE A 302 33.09 28.43 1.07
CA ILE A 302 31.96 29.02 0.32
C ILE A 302 31.70 28.15 -0.95
N MET A 303 32.75 27.93 -1.75
CA MET A 303 32.62 27.16 -2.98
C MET A 303 32.27 25.69 -2.73
N LYS A 304 32.84 25.12 -1.66
CA LYS A 304 32.50 23.74 -1.23
C LYS A 304 31.01 23.63 -0.85
N SER A 305 30.50 24.53 -0.03
CA SER A 305 29.07 24.54 0.36
C SER A 305 28.16 24.70 -0.84
N SER A 306 28.56 25.51 -1.85
CA SER A 306 27.81 25.64 -3.12
C SER A 306 27.79 24.33 -3.91
N THR A 307 28.92 23.60 -3.95
CA THR A 307 28.99 22.28 -4.62
C THR A 307 28.16 21.26 -3.88
N ASP A 308 28.26 21.19 -2.54
CA ASP A 308 27.49 20.28 -1.70
C ASP A 308 25.97 20.54 -1.87
N ALA A 309 25.55 21.83 -1.91
CA ALA A 309 24.17 22.21 -2.17
C ALA A 309 23.68 21.71 -3.55
N ALA A 310 24.50 21.85 -4.59
CA ALA A 310 24.16 21.36 -5.93
C ALA A 310 23.97 19.83 -5.95
N MET A 311 24.80 19.08 -5.21
CA MET A 311 24.67 17.62 -5.08
C MET A 311 23.41 17.20 -4.31
N ILE A 312 23.04 17.96 -3.28
CA ILE A 312 21.80 17.74 -2.53
C ILE A 312 20.59 18.03 -3.43
N PHE A 313 20.58 19.14 -4.16
CA PHE A 313 19.51 19.47 -5.11
C PHE A 313 19.35 18.41 -6.20
N LYS A 314 20.45 17.84 -6.71
CA LYS A 314 20.42 16.73 -7.65
C LYS A 314 19.68 15.51 -7.08
N SER A 315 19.73 15.28 -5.77
CA SER A 315 19.00 14.18 -5.10
C SER A 315 17.55 14.54 -4.73
N GLY A 316 17.09 15.76 -5.04
CA GLY A 316 15.76 16.26 -4.69
C GLY A 316 15.63 16.81 -3.27
N GLY A 317 16.75 16.97 -2.54
CA GLY A 317 16.78 17.60 -1.22
C GLY A 317 16.74 19.13 -1.26
N GLY A 318 16.26 19.75 -0.19
CA GLY A 318 16.40 21.18 0.06
C GLY A 318 17.61 21.49 0.94
N VAL A 319 18.15 22.70 0.84
CA VAL A 319 19.31 23.14 1.63
C VAL A 319 19.00 24.44 2.38
N GLY A 320 19.34 24.46 3.67
CA GLY A 320 19.44 25.67 4.48
C GLY A 320 20.90 25.99 4.77
N ILE A 321 21.28 27.26 4.67
CA ILE A 321 22.64 27.73 4.94
C ILE A 321 22.55 28.87 5.94
N ASN A 322 23.35 28.81 7.00
CA ASN A 322 23.54 29.92 7.91
C ASN A 322 24.71 30.80 7.40
N TYR A 323 24.43 32.09 7.16
CA TYR A 323 25.40 33.08 6.70
C TYR A 323 25.98 33.94 7.83
N SER A 324 25.67 33.68 9.10
CA SER A 324 26.09 34.52 10.22
C SER A 324 27.60 34.55 10.43
N ASP A 325 28.34 33.59 9.92
CA ASP A 325 29.79 33.51 10.03
C ASP A 325 30.51 34.23 8.91
N LEU A 326 29.78 34.76 7.90
CA LEU A 326 30.35 35.56 6.84
C LEU A 326 30.52 37.00 7.33
N ARG A 327 31.64 37.63 6.95
CA ARG A 327 31.89 39.04 7.24
C ARG A 327 30.81 39.94 6.63
N PRO A 328 30.47 41.09 7.27
CA PRO A 328 29.50 42.00 6.73
C PRO A 328 30.06 42.78 5.52
N GLU A 329 29.13 43.44 4.76
CA GLU A 329 29.51 44.33 3.68
C GLU A 329 30.40 45.47 4.17
N GLY A 330 31.52 45.76 3.46
CA GLY A 330 32.44 46.78 3.79
C GLY A 330 33.65 46.36 4.63
N ASP A 331 33.68 45.08 5.10
CA ASP A 331 34.86 44.56 5.78
C ASP A 331 36.03 44.35 4.82
N ILE A 332 37.26 44.53 5.36
CA ILE A 332 38.49 44.39 4.59
C ILE A 332 38.72 42.92 4.27
N VAL A 333 38.84 42.61 2.99
CA VAL A 333 39.31 41.33 2.53
C VAL A 333 40.84 41.37 2.48
N ALA A 334 41.49 40.64 3.42
CA ALA A 334 42.93 40.51 3.36
C ALA A 334 43.31 39.80 2.06
N SER A 335 44.10 40.46 1.24
CA SER A 335 44.63 39.91 -0.02
C SER A 335 45.84 39.01 0.27
#